data_280c22d5ad344ac214ffe18648cf3424
#
_entry.id   280c22d5ad344ac214ffe18648cf3424
#
_cell.length_a   1.000
_cell.length_b   1.000
_cell.length_c   1.000
_cell.angle_alpha   90.00
_cell.angle_beta   90.00
_cell.angle_gamma   90.00
#
_symmetry.space_group_name_H-M   'P 1'
#
loop_
_entity.id
_entity.type
_entity.pdbx_description
1 polymer ?
#
loop_
_entity_poly.entity_id
_entity_poly.type
_entity_poly.pdbx_seq_one_letter_code
_entity_poly.pdbx_strand_id
1 'polypeptide(L)'
;MKNLFALSIAIFSVIVISSFAYAKDVKIGMLNKRASDNAKMVYSEDITRIDVGDTIIWEPTSKGHNVHFLAGPEGWEIPKKSKFNKEVSMTFDIPGIYYYQCTPHKGMGMIALVVVGGDISNKDAIAKVKALGKSKKKLKALLGEL
;
A
#
# COMPACT_ATOMS: atom_id res chain seq x y z
N MET A 1 -43.10 -57.51 19.04
CA MET A 1 -43.08 -56.05 19.11
C MET A 1 -41.68 -55.60 18.70
N LYS A 2 -41.50 -55.08 17.49
CA LYS A 2 -40.20 -54.66 16.93
C LYS A 2 -40.21 -53.14 16.87
N ASN A 3 -39.42 -52.49 17.75
CA ASN A 3 -39.27 -51.03 17.74
C ASN A 3 -38.24 -50.63 16.65
N LEU A 4 -38.71 -49.99 15.58
CA LEU A 4 -37.85 -49.31 14.61
C LEU A 4 -37.52 -47.94 15.17
N PHE A 5 -36.27 -47.74 15.56
CA PHE A 5 -35.72 -46.42 15.78
C PHE A 5 -35.33 -45.78 14.43
N ALA A 6 -36.08 -44.77 14.01
CA ALA A 6 -35.74 -43.95 12.87
C ALA A 6 -34.68 -42.94 13.28
N LEU A 7 -33.45 -43.11 12.78
CA LEU A 7 -32.35 -42.17 12.97
C LEU A 7 -32.49 -41.04 11.93
N SER A 8 -32.98 -39.87 12.36
CA SER A 8 -33.05 -38.67 11.51
C SER A 8 -31.68 -38.04 11.44
N ILE A 9 -31.01 -38.15 10.30
CA ILE A 9 -29.75 -37.42 9.99
C ILE A 9 -30.13 -36.02 9.51
N ALA A 10 -29.91 -35.00 10.35
CA ALA A 10 -30.01 -33.60 9.97
C ALA A 10 -28.75 -33.20 9.18
N ILE A 11 -28.92 -33.04 7.86
CA ILE A 11 -27.84 -32.49 7.00
C ILE A 11 -27.77 -30.97 7.21
N PHE A 12 -26.73 -30.50 7.92
CA PHE A 12 -26.48 -29.09 8.10
C PHE A 12 -25.68 -28.59 6.88
N SER A 13 -26.38 -27.98 5.92
CA SER A 13 -25.76 -27.36 4.75
C SER A 13 -25.05 -26.09 5.20
N VAL A 14 -23.71 -26.09 5.25
CA VAL A 14 -22.89 -24.89 5.44
C VAL A 14 -22.87 -24.12 4.12
N ILE A 15 -23.59 -23.00 4.05
CA ILE A 15 -23.52 -22.07 2.92
C ILE A 15 -22.24 -21.25 3.10
N VAL A 16 -21.20 -21.57 2.32
CA VAL A 16 -19.98 -20.74 2.22
C VAL A 16 -20.31 -19.54 1.34
N ILE A 17 -20.55 -18.39 1.97
CA ILE A 17 -20.70 -17.12 1.26
C ILE A 17 -19.30 -16.67 0.86
N SER A 18 -18.90 -16.92 -0.38
CA SER A 18 -17.67 -16.35 -0.97
C SER A 18 -17.89 -14.86 -1.19
N SER A 19 -17.31 -14.02 -0.34
CA SER A 19 -17.27 -12.59 -0.56
C SER A 19 -16.30 -12.32 -1.72
N PHE A 20 -16.82 -11.93 -2.88
CA PHE A 20 -16.01 -11.39 -3.95
C PHE A 20 -15.52 -10.00 -3.52
N ALA A 21 -14.24 -9.87 -3.18
CA ALA A 21 -13.62 -8.56 -3.03
C ALA A 21 -13.49 -7.95 -4.42
N TYR A 22 -14.18 -6.83 -4.66
CA TYR A 22 -13.97 -6.04 -5.87
C TYR A 22 -12.71 -5.22 -5.68
N ALA A 23 -11.77 -5.32 -6.64
CA ALA A 23 -10.61 -4.44 -6.71
C ALA A 23 -11.10 -2.98 -6.80
N LYS A 24 -10.49 -2.10 -6.01
CA LYS A 24 -10.83 -0.67 -5.99
C LYS A 24 -9.65 0.19 -6.41
N ASP A 25 -9.95 1.39 -6.88
CA ASP A 25 -8.97 2.42 -7.18
C ASP A 25 -8.81 3.36 -5.98
N VAL A 26 -7.57 3.57 -5.55
CA VAL A 26 -7.20 4.52 -4.49
C VAL A 26 -6.37 5.63 -5.09
N LYS A 27 -6.79 6.89 -4.89
CA LYS A 27 -6.11 8.06 -5.43
C LYS A 27 -5.17 8.69 -4.41
N ILE A 28 -3.94 8.98 -4.84
CA ILE A 28 -2.91 9.65 -4.03
C ILE A 28 -2.44 10.90 -4.75
N GLY A 29 -2.62 12.06 -4.14
CA GLY A 29 -2.13 13.33 -4.66
C GLY A 29 -0.62 13.49 -4.44
N MET A 30 0.09 13.99 -5.43
CA MET A 30 1.48 14.47 -5.31
C MET A 30 1.45 15.98 -5.04
N LEU A 31 1.84 16.42 -3.83
CA LEU A 31 1.51 17.74 -3.29
C LEU A 31 2.75 18.57 -2.93
N ASN A 32 2.73 19.86 -3.29
CA ASN A 32 3.66 20.84 -2.71
C ASN A 32 3.36 21.10 -1.23
N LYS A 33 2.07 21.05 -0.85
CA LYS A 33 1.61 21.25 0.52
C LYS A 33 0.32 20.45 0.74
N ARG A 34 0.25 19.73 1.85
CA ARG A 34 -0.94 19.01 2.31
C ARG A 34 -1.72 19.92 3.28
N ALA A 35 -3.02 20.08 3.03
CA ALA A 35 -3.84 21.03 3.78
C ALA A 35 -4.10 20.60 5.24
N SER A 36 -4.15 19.29 5.51
CA SER A 36 -4.52 18.74 6.83
C SER A 36 -3.49 19.05 7.93
N ASP A 37 -2.20 19.10 7.58
CA ASP A 37 -1.08 19.25 8.53
C ASP A 37 -0.03 20.29 8.11
N ASN A 38 -0.24 20.98 7.00
CA ASN A 38 0.68 21.93 6.39
C ASN A 38 2.04 21.33 5.99
N ALA A 39 2.17 20.01 5.93
CA ALA A 39 3.40 19.35 5.48
C ALA A 39 3.71 19.72 4.02
N LYS A 40 5.00 19.96 3.73
CA LYS A 40 5.46 20.38 2.40
C LYS A 40 6.17 19.24 1.69
N MET A 41 6.02 19.19 0.35
CA MET A 41 6.60 18.17 -0.51
C MET A 41 6.25 16.78 0.01
N VAL A 42 4.99 16.41 -0.15
CA VAL A 42 4.40 15.18 0.40
C VAL A 42 3.46 14.51 -0.59
N TYR A 43 3.22 13.24 -0.39
CA TYR A 43 2.02 12.58 -0.93
C TYR A 43 0.81 12.86 -0.03
N SER A 44 -0.41 12.78 -0.57
CA SER A 44 -1.62 13.02 0.23
C SER A 44 -1.72 12.06 1.43
N GLU A 45 -1.22 10.83 1.25
CA GLU A 45 -1.15 9.80 2.29
C GLU A 45 0.29 9.40 2.55
N ASP A 46 0.66 9.24 3.81
CA ASP A 46 1.98 8.76 4.22
C ASP A 46 2.03 7.23 4.31
N ILE A 47 0.91 6.58 4.69
CA ILE A 47 0.70 5.14 4.65
C ILE A 47 -0.64 4.86 3.98
N THR A 48 -0.63 4.17 2.86
CA THR A 48 -1.84 3.72 2.16
C THR A 48 -2.01 2.23 2.38
N ARG A 49 -3.17 1.82 2.92
CA ARG A 49 -3.51 0.41 3.15
C ARG A 49 -4.55 -0.01 2.12
N ILE A 50 -4.23 -1.09 1.39
CA ILE A 50 -5.06 -1.63 0.31
C ILE A 50 -5.11 -3.16 0.40
N ASP A 51 -6.11 -3.73 -0.28
CA ASP A 51 -6.21 -5.17 -0.47
C ASP A 51 -5.39 -5.63 -1.70
N VAL A 52 -5.10 -6.93 -1.76
CA VAL A 52 -4.47 -7.53 -2.95
C VAL A 52 -5.40 -7.38 -4.14
N GLY A 53 -4.86 -6.93 -5.27
CA GLY A 53 -5.61 -6.64 -6.50
C GLY A 53 -6.09 -5.20 -6.62
N ASP A 54 -5.99 -4.37 -5.57
CA ASP A 54 -6.32 -2.95 -5.64
C ASP A 54 -5.30 -2.18 -6.49
N THR A 55 -5.75 -1.06 -7.04
CA THR A 55 -4.93 -0.16 -7.86
C THR A 55 -4.74 1.18 -7.15
N ILE A 56 -3.52 1.69 -7.13
CA ILE A 56 -3.25 3.07 -6.72
C ILE A 56 -2.99 3.94 -7.94
N ILE A 57 -3.61 5.12 -7.94
CA ILE A 57 -3.46 6.16 -8.95
C ILE A 57 -2.82 7.38 -8.29
N TRP A 58 -1.55 7.68 -8.64
CA TRP A 58 -0.88 8.90 -8.20
C TRP A 58 -1.17 10.03 -9.17
N GLU A 59 -1.89 11.04 -8.68
CA GLU A 59 -2.29 12.21 -9.45
C GLU A 59 -1.26 13.35 -9.29
N PRO A 60 -0.79 14.00 -10.38
CA PRO A 60 0.14 15.11 -10.31
C PRO A 60 -0.59 16.42 -9.92
N THR A 61 -1.16 16.45 -8.71
CA THR A 61 -1.93 17.59 -8.18
C THR A 61 -1.08 18.86 -8.11
N SER A 62 0.21 18.72 -7.82
CA SER A 62 1.19 19.79 -7.94
C SER A 62 2.32 19.38 -8.90
N LYS A 63 2.98 20.36 -9.52
CA LYS A 63 4.10 20.11 -10.44
C LYS A 63 5.41 19.81 -9.70
N GLY A 64 6.33 19.13 -10.38
CA GLY A 64 7.68 18.85 -9.88
C GLY A 64 7.82 17.53 -9.15
N HIS A 65 6.82 16.65 -9.21
CA HIS A 65 6.78 15.38 -8.50
C HIS A 65 6.77 14.17 -9.42
N ASN A 66 7.20 13.02 -8.86
CA ASN A 66 7.14 11.71 -9.49
C ASN A 66 7.01 10.59 -8.44
N VAL A 67 6.82 9.37 -8.90
CA VAL A 67 6.81 8.15 -8.09
C VAL A 67 8.03 7.32 -8.42
N HIS A 68 8.81 6.95 -7.39
CA HIS A 68 10.01 6.13 -7.50
C HIS A 68 10.04 5.10 -6.38
N PHE A 69 9.67 3.88 -6.69
CA PHE A 69 9.78 2.76 -5.77
C PHE A 69 11.24 2.36 -5.58
N LEU A 70 11.61 2.00 -4.35
CA LEU A 70 12.96 1.58 -3.99
C LEU A 70 12.99 0.20 -3.32
N ALA A 71 11.88 -0.25 -2.77
CA ALA A 71 11.76 -1.55 -2.14
C ALA A 71 10.30 -2.02 -2.12
N GLY A 72 10.11 -3.32 -2.09
CA GLY A 72 8.84 -4.02 -1.98
C GLY A 72 9.03 -5.42 -1.41
N PRO A 73 7.99 -6.25 -1.40
CA PRO A 73 8.08 -7.64 -0.97
C PRO A 73 8.99 -8.47 -1.88
N GLU A 74 9.41 -9.61 -1.38
CA GLU A 74 10.21 -10.57 -2.16
C GLU A 74 9.48 -11.00 -3.43
N GLY A 75 10.23 -11.13 -4.53
CA GLY A 75 9.69 -11.50 -5.85
C GLY A 75 9.00 -10.35 -6.61
N TRP A 76 8.84 -9.18 -6.00
CA TRP A 76 8.33 -8.03 -6.73
C TRP A 76 9.43 -7.31 -7.52
N GLU A 77 9.19 -7.10 -8.81
CA GLU A 77 10.11 -6.34 -9.66
C GLU A 77 9.90 -4.84 -9.49
N ILE A 78 10.96 -4.14 -9.04
CA ILE A 78 10.90 -2.69 -8.84
C ILE A 78 10.78 -1.99 -10.21
N PRO A 79 9.68 -1.25 -10.47
CA PRO A 79 9.48 -0.59 -11.75
C PRO A 79 10.44 0.60 -11.92
N LYS A 80 10.65 1.00 -13.16
CA LYS A 80 11.35 2.26 -13.44
C LYS A 80 10.62 3.43 -12.80
N LYS A 81 11.37 4.39 -12.27
CA LYS A 81 10.80 5.65 -11.75
C LYS A 81 9.93 6.33 -12.81
N SER A 82 8.81 6.89 -12.40
CA SER A 82 7.91 7.60 -13.30
C SER A 82 8.54 8.91 -13.83
N LYS A 83 7.98 9.41 -14.93
CA LYS A 83 8.27 10.76 -15.39
C LYS A 83 7.65 11.78 -14.43
N PHE A 84 8.20 13.01 -14.41
CA PHE A 84 7.62 14.12 -13.65
C PHE A 84 6.29 14.58 -14.21
N ASN A 85 5.40 15.00 -13.31
CA ASN A 85 4.11 15.60 -13.67
C ASN A 85 3.20 14.69 -14.50
N LYS A 86 3.34 13.39 -14.31
CA LYS A 86 2.50 12.38 -14.96
C LYS A 86 1.73 11.60 -13.93
N GLU A 87 0.50 11.28 -14.26
CA GLU A 87 -0.28 10.29 -13.55
C GLU A 87 0.41 8.93 -13.65
N VAL A 88 0.37 8.18 -12.57
CA VAL A 88 0.93 6.82 -12.46
C VAL A 88 -0.16 5.93 -11.90
N SER A 89 -0.41 4.81 -12.54
CA SER A 89 -1.33 3.79 -12.06
C SER A 89 -0.60 2.47 -11.87
N MET A 90 -0.85 1.78 -10.76
CA MET A 90 -0.25 0.49 -10.46
C MET A 90 -1.20 -0.39 -9.64
N THR A 91 -1.39 -1.62 -10.08
CA THR A 91 -2.10 -2.67 -9.35
C THR A 91 -1.13 -3.48 -8.51
N PHE A 92 -1.54 -3.86 -7.30
CA PHE A 92 -0.70 -4.55 -6.33
C PHE A 92 -1.21 -5.97 -6.07
N ASP A 93 -0.52 -6.96 -6.63
CA ASP A 93 -0.91 -8.38 -6.54
C ASP A 93 -0.14 -9.17 -5.48
N ILE A 94 0.94 -8.62 -4.92
CA ILE A 94 1.79 -9.28 -3.92
C ILE A 94 1.60 -8.59 -2.57
N PRO A 95 1.21 -9.31 -1.50
CA PRO A 95 1.13 -8.74 -0.15
C PRO A 95 2.48 -8.25 0.36
N GLY A 96 2.46 -7.22 1.19
CA GLY A 96 3.67 -6.67 1.80
C GLY A 96 3.72 -5.15 1.83
N ILE A 97 4.84 -4.61 2.32
CA ILE A 97 5.12 -3.18 2.38
C ILE A 97 5.93 -2.77 1.16
N TYR A 98 5.51 -1.70 0.52
CA TYR A 98 6.20 -1.05 -0.59
C TYR A 98 6.64 0.34 -0.17
N TYR A 99 7.92 0.66 -0.39
CA TYR A 99 8.48 1.97 -0.10
C TYR A 99 8.71 2.75 -1.39
N TYR A 100 8.22 3.99 -1.44
CA TYR A 100 8.43 4.88 -2.57
C TYR A 100 8.73 6.31 -2.13
N GLN A 101 9.30 7.09 -3.04
CA GLN A 101 9.73 8.46 -2.82
C GLN A 101 9.51 9.33 -4.06
N CYS A 102 9.52 10.64 -3.86
CA CYS A 102 9.68 11.61 -4.93
C CYS A 102 11.18 11.90 -5.14
N THR A 103 11.69 11.68 -6.35
CA THR A 103 13.15 11.77 -6.62
C THR A 103 13.77 13.10 -6.21
N PRO A 104 13.26 14.30 -6.59
CA PRO A 104 13.86 15.57 -6.20
C PRO A 104 13.66 15.91 -4.72
N HIS A 105 12.61 15.39 -4.07
CA HIS A 105 12.25 15.77 -2.70
C HIS A 105 12.52 14.67 -1.67
N LYS A 106 13.28 13.63 -2.04
CA LYS A 106 13.64 12.50 -1.17
C LYS A 106 14.38 12.91 0.11
N GLY A 107 15.16 14.00 0.08
CA GLY A 107 15.84 14.53 1.27
C GLY A 107 14.93 15.40 2.15
N MET A 108 13.81 15.86 1.61
CA MET A 108 12.85 16.75 2.29
C MET A 108 11.76 15.99 3.06
N GLY A 109 11.66 14.68 2.88
CA GLY A 109 10.65 13.84 3.53
C GLY A 109 9.51 13.41 2.61
N MET A 110 9.61 13.61 1.29
CA MET A 110 8.58 13.14 0.35
C MET A 110 8.75 11.65 0.04
N ILE A 111 8.35 10.86 1.01
CA ILE A 111 8.30 9.40 0.99
C ILE A 111 6.94 8.92 1.50
N ALA A 112 6.55 7.72 1.13
CA ALA A 112 5.37 7.06 1.69
C ALA A 112 5.48 5.54 1.56
N LEU A 113 4.55 4.84 2.21
CA LEU A 113 4.42 3.39 2.20
C LEU A 113 3.07 2.97 1.62
N VAL A 114 3.06 1.85 0.90
CA VAL A 114 1.84 1.08 0.63
C VAL A 114 1.93 -0.21 1.42
N VAL A 115 0.86 -0.57 2.12
CA VAL A 115 0.72 -1.86 2.82
C VAL A 115 -0.40 -2.64 2.14
N VAL A 116 -0.06 -3.75 1.52
CA VAL A 116 -0.96 -4.58 0.72
C VAL A 116 -1.36 -5.82 1.50
N GLY A 117 -2.66 -6.11 1.58
CA GLY A 117 -3.21 -7.28 2.25
C GLY A 117 -2.92 -7.34 3.76
N GLY A 118 -2.57 -6.19 4.38
CA GLY A 118 -2.19 -6.13 5.80
C GLY A 118 -0.87 -6.83 6.14
N ASP A 119 -0.13 -7.31 5.16
CA ASP A 119 1.14 -8.01 5.36
C ASP A 119 2.28 -7.02 5.64
N ILE A 120 2.97 -7.23 6.76
CA ILE A 120 4.13 -6.43 7.19
C ILE A 120 5.39 -7.30 7.35
N SER A 121 5.40 -8.51 6.81
CA SER A 121 6.49 -9.49 6.99
C SER A 121 7.84 -8.98 6.49
N ASN A 122 7.87 -8.09 5.49
CA ASN A 122 9.07 -7.49 4.96
C ASN A 122 9.49 -6.16 5.63
N LYS A 123 8.90 -5.80 6.78
CA LYS A 123 9.17 -4.55 7.51
C LYS A 123 10.66 -4.32 7.78
N ASP A 124 11.39 -5.35 8.19
CA ASP A 124 12.82 -5.27 8.46
C ASP A 124 13.66 -5.01 7.20
N ALA A 125 13.22 -5.52 6.05
CA ALA A 125 13.86 -5.22 4.77
C ALA A 125 13.63 -3.76 4.37
N ILE A 126 12.42 -3.24 4.53
CA ILE A 126 12.09 -1.83 4.28
C ILE A 126 12.88 -0.91 5.22
N ALA A 127 13.08 -1.28 6.50
CA ALA A 127 13.86 -0.50 7.46
C ALA A 127 15.33 -0.30 7.05
N LYS A 128 15.88 -1.20 6.23
CA LYS A 128 17.26 -1.14 5.71
C LYS A 128 17.41 -0.24 4.48
N VAL A 129 16.30 0.26 3.90
CA VAL A 129 16.36 1.14 2.73
C VAL A 129 17.10 2.43 3.07
N LYS A 130 18.03 2.82 2.19
CA LYS A 130 18.81 4.04 2.37
C LYS A 130 17.96 5.28 2.11
N ALA A 131 17.30 5.79 3.15
CA ALA A 131 16.60 7.06 3.13
C ALA A 131 17.55 8.22 3.42
N LEU A 132 17.28 9.42 2.86
CA LEU A 132 18.14 10.60 2.95
C LEU A 132 17.46 11.75 3.72
N GLY A 133 18.24 12.51 4.46
CA GLY A 133 17.78 13.71 5.16
C GLY A 133 16.58 13.47 6.06
N LYS A 134 15.54 14.27 5.92
CA LYS A 134 14.28 14.13 6.70
C LYS A 134 13.56 12.83 6.46
N SER A 135 13.71 12.20 5.29
CA SER A 135 13.09 10.90 4.98
C SER A 135 13.58 9.78 5.88
N LYS A 136 14.81 9.85 6.41
CA LYS A 136 15.32 8.84 7.34
C LYS A 136 14.49 8.80 8.64
N LYS A 137 14.22 9.97 9.22
CA LYS A 137 13.39 10.08 10.44
C LYS A 137 11.94 9.70 10.14
N LYS A 138 11.39 10.17 8.99
CA LYS A 138 10.03 9.86 8.58
C LYS A 138 9.83 8.37 8.34
N LEU A 139 10.73 7.69 7.63
CA LEU A 139 10.62 6.25 7.39
C LEU A 139 10.57 5.47 8.72
N LYS A 140 11.45 5.82 9.68
CA LYS A 140 11.44 5.19 11.01
C LYS A 140 10.09 5.40 11.72
N ALA A 141 9.50 6.60 11.64
CA ALA A 141 8.20 6.89 12.23
C ALA A 141 7.09 6.08 11.56
N LEU A 142 7.01 6.08 10.22
CA LEU A 142 6.00 5.33 9.48
C LEU A 142 6.06 3.82 9.77
N LEU A 143 7.26 3.26 9.85
CA LEU A 143 7.42 1.85 10.23
C LEU A 143 7.01 1.58 11.68
N GLY A 144 7.09 2.59 12.56
CA GLY A 144 6.61 2.50 13.93
C GLY A 144 5.08 2.46 14.06
N GLU A 145 4.35 2.91 13.03
CA GLU A 145 2.89 2.92 12.95
C GLU A 145 2.30 1.61 12.38
N LEU A 146 3.15 0.72 11.87
CA LEU A 146 2.80 -0.62 11.37
C LEU A 146 2.94 -1.67 12.47
#